data_2e4bed4d11eaea2b2055d2fdffed7c89
#
_entry.id   2e4bed4d11eaea2b2055d2fdffed7c89
#
_cell.length_a   1.000
_cell.length_b   1.000
_cell.length_c   1.000
_cell.angle_alpha   90.00
_cell.angle_beta   90.00
_cell.angle_gamma   90.00
#
_symmetry.space_group_name_H-M   'P 1'
#
loop_
_entity.id
_entity.type
_entity.pdbx_description
1 polymer ?
#
loop_
_entity_poly.entity_id
_entity_poly.type
_entity_poly.pdbx_seq_one_letter_code
_entity_poly.pdbx_strand_id
1 'polypeptide(L)'
;LKEFGNIYTRIMNPTVDVLEKRVAALEGGVAACAVGSGQAASAMCIQNLAQAGDNIVASTDLYGGTVNLFKNTLRQQGIEVRFADPADPKNFEKVTDDKTRAYYGETLPNPYLRVFPIKEVSDIGRKKGIPLIIDNTASPVICKPLAHGAAIVMHSLTKYIGGHGTSIGGIIVDGGNFDWIKDRKRQPLLNEPDQSYHGAVWADAVPQLTGANIPVSYTHLRAHETSVN
;
A
#
# COMPACT_ATOMS: atom_id res chain seq x y z
N LEU A 1 2.99 -20.42 -22.77
CA LEU A 1 2.74 -19.04 -23.21
C LEU A 1 4.05 -18.28 -23.13
N LYS A 2 4.56 -17.79 -24.28
CA LYS A 2 5.83 -17.04 -24.34
C LYS A 2 5.66 -15.53 -24.08
N GLU A 3 4.43 -15.01 -24.07
CA GLU A 3 4.11 -13.61 -23.86
C GLU A 3 2.83 -13.48 -23.02
N PHE A 4 2.85 -12.55 -22.06
CA PHE A 4 1.67 -12.17 -21.31
C PHE A 4 0.81 -11.24 -22.18
N GLY A 5 -0.43 -11.65 -22.46
CA GLY A 5 -1.39 -10.85 -23.21
C GLY A 5 -2.61 -10.50 -22.37
N ASN A 6 -3.38 -9.49 -22.81
CA ASN A 6 -4.64 -9.11 -22.18
C ASN A 6 -5.72 -10.16 -22.46
N ILE A 7 -5.89 -11.12 -21.56
CA ILE A 7 -6.78 -12.27 -21.73
C ILE A 7 -8.11 -12.04 -21.00
N TYR A 8 -8.08 -11.38 -19.85
CA TYR A 8 -9.25 -11.25 -18.99
C TYR A 8 -9.23 -9.91 -18.24
N THR A 9 -10.22 -9.05 -18.52
CA THR A 9 -10.29 -7.66 -18.05
C THR A 9 -10.16 -7.49 -16.55
N ARG A 10 -10.66 -8.44 -15.75
CA ARG A 10 -10.53 -8.39 -14.29
C ARG A 10 -9.07 -8.46 -13.82
N ILE A 11 -8.20 -9.15 -14.57
CA ILE A 11 -6.80 -9.34 -14.21
C ILE A 11 -5.92 -8.31 -14.95
N MET A 12 -6.19 -8.07 -16.23
CA MET A 12 -5.41 -7.17 -17.06
C MET A 12 -6.27 -6.53 -18.13
N ASN A 13 -6.20 -5.20 -18.25
CA ASN A 13 -6.96 -4.43 -19.22
C ASN A 13 -6.06 -3.34 -19.81
N PRO A 14 -5.95 -3.21 -21.15
CA PRO A 14 -5.02 -2.28 -21.77
C PRO A 14 -5.31 -0.81 -21.45
N THR A 15 -6.58 -0.44 -21.20
CA THR A 15 -6.94 0.93 -20.82
C THR A 15 -6.50 1.23 -19.38
N VAL A 16 -6.71 0.27 -18.47
CA VAL A 16 -6.30 0.40 -17.06
C VAL A 16 -4.78 0.40 -16.95
N ASP A 17 -4.10 -0.45 -17.72
CA ASP A 17 -2.63 -0.52 -17.78
C ASP A 17 -1.97 0.83 -18.15
N VAL A 18 -2.59 1.59 -19.07
CA VAL A 18 -2.13 2.95 -19.40
C VAL A 18 -2.19 3.89 -18.20
N LEU A 19 -3.29 3.84 -17.42
CA LEU A 19 -3.44 4.62 -16.20
C LEU A 19 -2.40 4.22 -15.16
N GLU A 20 -2.24 2.93 -14.92
CA GLU A 20 -1.31 2.35 -13.95
C GLU A 20 0.13 2.75 -14.25
N LYS A 21 0.59 2.54 -15.48
CA LYS A 21 1.93 2.94 -15.93
C LYS A 21 2.18 4.44 -15.84
N ARG A 22 1.17 5.25 -16.16
CA ARG A 22 1.29 6.71 -16.07
C ARG A 22 1.42 7.18 -14.62
N VAL A 23 0.58 6.70 -13.72
CA VAL A 23 0.64 7.11 -12.31
C VAL A 23 1.90 6.57 -11.65
N ALA A 24 2.32 5.33 -11.95
CA ALA A 24 3.61 4.81 -11.49
C ALA A 24 4.77 5.73 -11.91
N ALA A 25 4.83 6.13 -13.17
CA ALA A 25 5.86 7.04 -13.68
C ALA A 25 5.81 8.43 -13.01
N LEU A 26 4.62 8.98 -12.78
CA LEU A 26 4.45 10.28 -12.11
C LEU A 26 4.91 10.26 -10.66
N GLU A 27 4.67 9.17 -9.93
CA GLU A 27 5.14 8.98 -8.55
C GLU A 27 6.62 8.56 -8.46
N GLY A 28 7.19 8.06 -9.56
CA GLY A 28 8.55 7.48 -9.59
C GLY A 28 8.59 6.05 -9.06
N GLY A 29 7.46 5.33 -9.15
CA GLY A 29 7.33 3.93 -8.78
C GLY A 29 7.65 2.97 -9.93
N VAL A 30 7.74 1.68 -9.61
CA VAL A 30 8.05 0.61 -10.58
C VAL A 30 6.81 -0.01 -11.18
N ALA A 31 5.69 0.01 -10.46
CA ALA A 31 4.40 -0.53 -10.91
C ALA A 31 3.25 0.11 -10.14
N ALA A 32 2.03 0.03 -10.70
CA ALA A 32 0.81 0.44 -10.02
C ALA A 32 -0.33 -0.54 -10.27
N CYS A 33 -1.33 -0.50 -9.39
CA CYS A 33 -2.57 -1.28 -9.48
C CYS A 33 -3.76 -0.37 -9.23
N ALA A 34 -4.63 -0.20 -10.22
CA ALA A 34 -5.89 0.53 -10.09
C ALA A 34 -6.96 -0.34 -9.42
N VAL A 35 -7.72 0.28 -8.53
CA VAL A 35 -8.77 -0.38 -7.74
C VAL A 35 -10.04 0.48 -7.67
N GLY A 36 -11.13 -0.08 -7.18
CA GLY A 36 -12.46 0.55 -7.23
C GLY A 36 -12.61 1.84 -6.44
N SER A 37 -11.76 2.12 -5.45
CA SER A 37 -11.81 3.36 -4.65
C SER A 37 -10.52 3.58 -3.85
N GLY A 38 -10.33 4.81 -3.34
CA GLY A 38 -9.23 5.10 -2.41
C GLY A 38 -9.31 4.26 -1.12
N GLN A 39 -10.50 4.01 -0.59
CA GLN A 39 -10.67 3.14 0.58
C GLN A 39 -10.30 1.68 0.27
N ALA A 40 -10.63 1.18 -0.93
CA ALA A 40 -10.16 -0.12 -1.37
C ALA A 40 -8.64 -0.16 -1.48
N ALA A 41 -8.00 0.89 -2.00
CA ALA A 41 -6.54 0.99 -2.05
C ALA A 41 -5.91 0.92 -0.66
N SER A 42 -6.42 1.69 0.32
CA SER A 42 -5.92 1.65 1.71
C SER A 42 -6.10 0.26 2.33
N ALA A 43 -7.29 -0.34 2.19
CA ALA A 43 -7.57 -1.67 2.72
C ALA A 43 -6.64 -2.74 2.12
N MET A 44 -6.49 -2.76 0.80
CA MET A 44 -5.66 -3.74 0.09
C MET A 44 -4.18 -3.60 0.42
N CYS A 45 -3.65 -2.37 0.54
CA CYS A 45 -2.28 -2.15 0.98
C CYS A 45 -2.01 -2.85 2.33
N ILE A 46 -2.95 -2.72 3.27
CA ILE A 46 -2.79 -3.29 4.61
C ILE A 46 -3.01 -4.80 4.60
N GLN A 47 -4.07 -5.28 3.96
CA GLN A 47 -4.41 -6.71 3.90
C GLN A 47 -3.36 -7.56 3.17
N ASN A 48 -2.54 -6.94 2.30
CA ASN A 48 -1.40 -7.62 1.68
C ASN A 48 -0.22 -7.83 2.63
N LEU A 49 -0.15 -7.07 3.72
CA LEU A 49 0.98 -7.08 4.64
C LEU A 49 0.61 -7.62 6.03
N ALA A 50 -0.66 -7.47 6.45
CA ALA A 50 -1.15 -7.81 7.77
C ALA A 50 -2.35 -8.75 7.70
N GLN A 51 -2.43 -9.66 8.63
CA GLN A 51 -3.52 -10.62 8.83
C GLN A 51 -4.03 -10.57 10.28
N ALA A 52 -5.04 -11.38 10.59
CA ALA A 52 -5.56 -11.47 11.95
C ALA A 52 -4.46 -11.78 12.97
N GLY A 53 -4.38 -11.00 14.02
CA GLY A 53 -3.34 -11.06 15.05
C GLY A 53 -2.13 -10.17 14.79
N ASP A 54 -2.02 -9.55 13.63
CA ASP A 54 -1.01 -8.53 13.32
C ASP A 54 -1.50 -7.12 13.67
N ASN A 55 -0.58 -6.16 13.63
CA ASN A 55 -0.93 -4.75 13.77
C ASN A 55 -0.20 -3.86 12.74
N ILE A 56 -0.72 -2.65 12.56
CA ILE A 56 -0.06 -1.55 11.88
C ILE A 56 -0.02 -0.33 12.79
N VAL A 57 0.91 0.59 12.53
CA VAL A 57 0.93 1.90 13.18
C VAL A 57 0.51 2.97 12.18
N ALA A 58 -0.54 3.72 12.49
CA ALA A 58 -1.07 4.77 11.64
C ALA A 58 -0.95 6.14 12.30
N SER A 59 -0.82 7.18 11.51
CA SER A 59 -0.92 8.57 12.00
C SER A 59 -2.26 8.82 12.69
N THR A 60 -2.27 9.68 13.71
CA THR A 60 -3.52 10.24 14.27
C THR A 60 -4.22 11.17 13.30
N ASP A 61 -3.46 11.78 12.39
CA ASP A 61 -3.93 12.73 11.40
C ASP A 61 -4.24 11.99 10.11
N LEU A 62 -5.50 11.63 9.91
CA LEU A 62 -5.98 10.91 8.74
C LEU A 62 -7.38 11.41 8.35
N TYR A 63 -7.74 11.19 7.10
CA TYR A 63 -9.10 11.34 6.61
C TYR A 63 -10.08 10.49 7.44
N GLY A 64 -11.24 11.06 7.77
CA GLY A 64 -12.22 10.41 8.64
C GLY A 64 -12.69 9.03 8.18
N GLY A 65 -12.81 8.82 6.85
CA GLY A 65 -13.12 7.51 6.28
C GLY A 65 -12.02 6.48 6.53
N THR A 66 -10.75 6.87 6.46
CA THR A 66 -9.60 6.01 6.77
C THR A 66 -9.57 5.67 8.26
N VAL A 67 -9.85 6.64 9.14
CA VAL A 67 -9.98 6.38 10.59
C VAL A 67 -11.09 5.35 10.86
N ASN A 68 -12.23 5.48 10.18
CA ASN A 68 -13.34 4.53 10.33
C ASN A 68 -12.96 3.13 9.82
N LEU A 69 -12.32 3.02 8.65
CA LEU A 69 -11.80 1.76 8.13
C LEU A 69 -10.88 1.08 9.14
N PHE A 70 -9.95 1.84 9.73
CA PHE A 70 -8.93 1.33 10.64
C PHE A 70 -9.50 0.92 12.00
N LYS A 71 -10.33 1.77 12.60
CA LYS A 71 -10.88 1.51 13.94
C LYS A 71 -11.96 0.42 13.97
N ASN A 72 -12.70 0.26 12.87
CA ASN A 72 -13.86 -0.62 12.84
C ASN A 72 -13.65 -1.81 11.89
N THR A 73 -13.44 -1.58 10.59
CA THR A 73 -13.42 -2.66 9.60
C THR A 73 -12.20 -3.57 9.76
N LEU A 74 -10.99 -3.01 9.85
CA LEU A 74 -9.78 -3.83 10.04
C LEU A 74 -9.78 -4.55 11.39
N ARG A 75 -10.31 -3.90 12.42
CA ARG A 75 -10.48 -4.53 13.74
C ARG A 75 -11.37 -5.76 13.69
N GLN A 76 -12.48 -5.72 12.93
CA GLN A 76 -13.34 -6.88 12.72
C GLN A 76 -12.63 -8.02 11.98
N GLN A 77 -11.63 -7.70 11.17
CA GLN A 77 -10.77 -8.66 10.50
C GLN A 77 -9.61 -9.16 11.37
N GLY A 78 -9.55 -8.73 12.64
CA GLY A 78 -8.51 -9.13 13.59
C GLY A 78 -7.19 -8.38 13.43
N ILE A 79 -7.13 -7.32 12.63
CA ILE A 79 -5.95 -6.46 12.46
C ILE A 79 -6.07 -5.28 13.42
N GLU A 80 -5.11 -5.15 14.36
CA GLU A 80 -5.03 -4.01 15.26
C GLU A 80 -4.44 -2.79 14.55
N VAL A 81 -5.02 -1.60 14.76
CA VAL A 81 -4.41 -0.35 14.32
C VAL A 81 -4.07 0.52 15.52
N ARG A 82 -2.80 0.81 15.70
CA ARG A 82 -2.25 1.69 16.72
C ARG A 82 -2.02 3.07 16.14
N PHE A 83 -2.47 4.10 16.84
CA PHE A 83 -2.36 5.47 16.35
C PHE A 83 -1.18 6.18 17.04
N ALA A 84 -0.37 6.89 16.22
CA ALA A 84 0.78 7.67 16.68
C ALA A 84 0.67 9.11 16.19
N ASP A 85 0.90 10.09 17.06
CA ASP A 85 0.95 11.51 16.68
C ASP A 85 2.22 11.76 15.83
N PRO A 86 2.07 12.22 14.58
CA PRO A 86 3.19 12.46 13.69
C PRO A 86 4.02 13.71 14.03
N ALA A 87 3.61 14.48 15.04
CA ALA A 87 4.40 15.62 15.53
C ALA A 87 5.79 15.21 16.04
N ASP A 88 5.92 14.00 16.59
CA ASP A 88 7.18 13.37 16.88
C ASP A 88 7.25 12.01 16.18
N PRO A 89 8.07 11.84 15.15
CA PRO A 89 8.23 10.56 14.42
C PRO A 89 8.56 9.36 15.32
N LYS A 90 9.22 9.60 16.47
CA LYS A 90 9.53 8.55 17.46
C LYS A 90 8.29 7.94 18.10
N ASN A 91 7.14 8.59 18.02
CA ASN A 91 5.88 8.02 18.51
C ASN A 91 5.49 6.75 17.74
N PHE A 92 5.84 6.65 16.45
CA PHE A 92 5.66 5.43 15.66
C PHE A 92 6.49 4.28 16.24
N GLU A 93 7.74 4.56 16.63
CA GLU A 93 8.61 3.55 17.22
C GLU A 93 8.10 3.05 18.58
N LYS A 94 7.60 3.96 19.44
CA LYS A 94 7.12 3.64 20.80
C LYS A 94 5.98 2.62 20.82
N VAL A 95 5.13 2.59 19.78
CA VAL A 95 3.97 1.68 19.70
C VAL A 95 4.21 0.49 18.77
N THR A 96 5.42 0.35 18.24
CA THR A 96 5.84 -0.74 17.36
C THR A 96 6.23 -1.97 18.18
N ASP A 97 5.81 -3.15 17.71
CA ASP A 97 6.24 -4.45 18.23
C ASP A 97 6.56 -5.45 17.10
N ASP A 98 6.77 -6.72 17.44
CA ASP A 98 7.15 -7.76 16.47
C ASP A 98 6.04 -8.14 15.49
N LYS A 99 4.78 -7.77 15.81
CA LYS A 99 3.61 -7.99 14.96
C LYS A 99 3.28 -6.78 14.08
N THR A 100 4.02 -5.69 14.19
CA THR A 100 3.81 -4.50 13.36
C THR A 100 4.28 -4.75 11.93
N ARG A 101 3.38 -4.67 10.95
CA ARG A 101 3.64 -4.99 9.54
C ARG A 101 3.86 -3.79 8.65
N ALA A 102 3.24 -2.65 8.97
CA ALA A 102 3.36 -1.42 8.19
C ALA A 102 3.19 -0.18 9.04
N TYR A 103 3.72 0.94 8.56
CA TYR A 103 3.35 2.30 8.98
C TYR A 103 2.46 2.94 7.93
N TYR A 104 1.54 3.80 8.35
CA TYR A 104 0.60 4.48 7.46
C TYR A 104 0.46 5.96 7.83
N GLY A 105 0.49 6.83 6.80
CA GLY A 105 0.26 8.27 6.95
C GLY A 105 -0.36 8.89 5.70
N GLU A 106 -0.79 10.14 5.81
CA GLU A 106 -1.25 10.97 4.69
C GLU A 106 -0.30 12.14 4.51
N THR A 107 0.10 12.46 3.29
CA THR A 107 1.02 13.57 2.98
C THR A 107 0.51 14.89 3.55
N LEU A 108 -0.77 15.19 3.31
CA LEU A 108 -1.53 16.32 3.82
C LEU A 108 -2.89 15.83 4.29
N PRO A 109 -3.03 15.49 5.57
CA PRO A 109 -4.26 14.91 6.10
C PRO A 109 -5.41 15.93 6.14
N ASN A 110 -6.59 15.49 5.73
CA ASN A 110 -7.81 16.26 5.87
C ASN A 110 -8.48 15.93 7.23
N PRO A 111 -8.79 16.93 8.11
CA PRO A 111 -8.78 18.39 7.87
C PRO A 111 -7.52 19.12 8.36
N TYR A 112 -6.59 18.47 9.03
CA TYR A 112 -5.51 19.14 9.77
C TYR A 112 -4.44 19.76 8.89
N LEU A 113 -4.20 19.24 7.68
CA LEU A 113 -3.22 19.73 6.70
C LEU A 113 -1.78 19.84 7.22
N ARG A 114 -1.46 19.16 8.31
CA ARG A 114 -0.10 19.09 8.85
C ARG A 114 0.76 18.18 7.99
N VAL A 115 1.85 18.73 7.44
CA VAL A 115 2.76 17.93 6.60
C VAL A 115 3.30 16.73 7.39
N PHE A 116 3.14 15.55 6.82
CA PHE A 116 3.60 14.31 7.45
C PHE A 116 5.14 14.16 7.28
N PRO A 117 5.89 13.80 8.33
CA PRO A 117 7.34 13.63 8.29
C PRO A 117 7.74 12.30 7.64
N ILE A 118 7.58 12.21 6.30
CA ILE A 118 7.71 10.98 5.52
C ILE A 118 9.09 10.34 5.73
N LYS A 119 10.15 11.15 5.59
CA LYS A 119 11.52 10.65 5.64
C LYS A 119 11.85 10.08 7.02
N GLU A 120 11.55 10.81 8.06
CA GLU A 120 11.86 10.43 9.45
C GLU A 120 11.12 9.16 9.86
N VAL A 121 9.84 9.05 9.55
CA VAL A 121 9.03 7.85 9.86
C VAL A 121 9.48 6.67 9.01
N SER A 122 9.81 6.89 7.72
CA SER A 122 10.35 5.86 6.85
C SER A 122 11.69 5.32 7.36
N ASP A 123 12.60 6.21 7.78
CA ASP A 123 13.91 5.82 8.30
C ASP A 123 13.79 4.95 9.57
N ILE A 124 12.82 5.25 10.43
CA ILE A 124 12.50 4.43 11.61
C ILE A 124 11.98 3.05 11.17
N GLY A 125 11.02 3.01 10.26
CA GLY A 125 10.43 1.76 9.76
C GLY A 125 11.44 0.86 9.06
N ARG A 126 12.26 1.42 8.16
CA ARG A 126 13.29 0.67 7.40
C ARG A 126 14.33 -0.01 8.29
N LYS A 127 14.71 0.60 9.41
CA LYS A 127 15.61 -0.03 10.39
C LYS A 127 15.01 -1.31 11.00
N LYS A 128 13.67 -1.36 11.08
CA LYS A 128 12.90 -2.46 11.66
C LYS A 128 12.26 -3.41 10.62
N GLY A 129 12.54 -3.22 9.33
CA GLY A 129 11.91 -4.00 8.25
C GLY A 129 10.42 -3.69 8.06
N ILE A 130 9.97 -2.48 8.45
CA ILE A 130 8.57 -2.04 8.36
C ILE A 130 8.44 -1.01 7.24
N PRO A 131 7.63 -1.29 6.18
CA PRO A 131 7.37 -0.35 5.10
C PRO A 131 6.47 0.79 5.56
N LEU A 132 6.68 1.98 4.97
CA LEU A 132 5.77 3.11 5.11
C LEU A 132 4.85 3.19 3.90
N ILE A 133 3.54 3.24 4.14
CA ILE A 133 2.48 3.47 3.17
C ILE A 133 2.04 4.93 3.30
N ILE A 134 1.98 5.67 2.20
CA ILE A 134 1.52 7.05 2.19
C ILE A 134 0.31 7.23 1.27
N ASP A 135 -0.76 7.75 1.83
CA ASP A 135 -1.86 8.33 1.04
C ASP A 135 -1.45 9.72 0.55
N ASN A 136 -1.22 9.85 -0.75
CA ASN A 136 -0.81 11.09 -1.41
C ASN A 136 -1.96 11.76 -2.16
N THR A 137 -3.21 11.46 -1.81
CA THR A 137 -4.41 11.96 -2.48
C THR A 137 -4.47 13.47 -2.56
N ALA A 138 -4.04 14.20 -1.52
CA ALA A 138 -4.13 15.65 -1.46
C ALA A 138 -2.99 16.40 -2.19
N SER A 139 -1.91 15.70 -2.58
CA SER A 139 -0.74 16.33 -3.20
C SER A 139 -0.13 15.52 -4.35
N PRO A 140 -0.96 15.01 -5.29
CA PRO A 140 -0.45 14.23 -6.41
C PRO A 140 0.50 15.08 -7.26
N VAL A 141 1.59 14.46 -7.73
CA VAL A 141 2.64 15.09 -8.57
C VAL A 141 3.49 16.13 -7.83
N ILE A 142 2.89 16.90 -6.91
CA ILE A 142 3.58 17.97 -6.14
C ILE A 142 4.52 17.36 -5.12
N CYS A 143 4.05 16.40 -4.33
CA CYS A 143 4.87 15.60 -3.44
C CYS A 143 5.11 14.22 -4.04
N LYS A 144 6.34 13.72 -3.93
CA LYS A 144 6.73 12.36 -4.36
C LYS A 144 7.19 11.54 -3.15
N PRO A 145 6.27 10.93 -2.39
CA PRO A 145 6.60 10.24 -1.14
C PRO A 145 7.63 9.12 -1.30
N LEU A 146 7.67 8.46 -2.47
CA LEU A 146 8.67 7.42 -2.76
C LEU A 146 10.09 7.96 -2.73
N ALA A 147 10.32 9.18 -3.23
CA ALA A 147 11.63 9.84 -3.17
C ALA A 147 12.05 10.18 -1.73
N HIS A 148 11.10 10.25 -0.81
CA HIS A 148 11.33 10.51 0.62
C HIS A 148 11.33 9.23 1.47
N GLY A 149 11.30 8.06 0.83
CA GLY A 149 11.49 6.78 1.51
C GLY A 149 10.21 5.96 1.75
N ALA A 150 9.03 6.45 1.40
CA ALA A 150 7.84 5.61 1.39
C ALA A 150 8.07 4.36 0.52
N ALA A 151 7.54 3.22 0.93
CA ALA A 151 7.61 1.99 0.16
C ALA A 151 6.45 1.87 -0.82
N ILE A 152 5.28 2.32 -0.39
CA ILE A 152 4.03 2.25 -1.14
C ILE A 152 3.38 3.64 -1.09
N VAL A 153 2.84 4.09 -2.21
CA VAL A 153 1.98 5.27 -2.30
C VAL A 153 0.60 4.83 -2.80
N MET A 154 -0.44 5.40 -2.23
CA MET A 154 -1.78 5.21 -2.75
C MET A 154 -2.46 6.56 -2.99
N HIS A 155 -3.47 6.56 -3.86
CA HIS A 155 -4.33 7.71 -4.10
C HIS A 155 -5.79 7.29 -4.20
N SER A 156 -6.67 8.16 -3.73
CA SER A 156 -8.05 8.20 -4.21
C SER A 156 -8.07 8.93 -5.55
N LEU A 157 -8.24 8.21 -6.65
CA LEU A 157 -8.42 8.80 -7.99
C LEU A 157 -9.68 9.65 -8.08
N THR A 158 -10.62 9.44 -7.16
CA THR A 158 -11.87 10.20 -7.01
C THR A 158 -11.64 11.70 -6.82
N LYS A 159 -10.47 12.08 -6.28
CA LYS A 159 -10.16 13.44 -5.83
C LYS A 159 -9.35 14.20 -6.89
N TYR A 160 -8.13 14.63 -6.57
CA TYR A 160 -7.35 15.54 -7.40
C TYR A 160 -6.92 14.93 -8.74
N ILE A 161 -6.61 13.63 -8.80
CA ILE A 161 -6.21 12.99 -10.07
C ILE A 161 -7.40 12.93 -11.04
N GLY A 162 -8.58 12.52 -10.58
CA GLY A 162 -9.80 12.54 -11.39
C GLY A 162 -10.27 13.95 -11.72
N GLY A 163 -10.21 14.86 -10.75
CA GLY A 163 -10.34 16.31 -10.91
C GLY A 163 -11.75 16.84 -11.23
N HIS A 164 -12.72 15.98 -11.52
CA HIS A 164 -14.04 16.37 -12.02
C HIS A 164 -15.21 16.02 -11.09
N GLY A 165 -14.96 15.25 -10.02
CA GLY A 165 -16.01 14.82 -9.08
C GLY A 165 -17.04 13.85 -9.66
N THR A 166 -16.76 13.26 -10.81
CA THR A 166 -17.72 12.42 -11.58
C THR A 166 -17.42 10.93 -11.51
N SER A 167 -16.24 10.55 -11.02
CA SER A 167 -15.76 9.16 -11.04
C SER A 167 -15.16 8.77 -9.70
N ILE A 168 -15.26 7.49 -9.37
CA ILE A 168 -14.68 6.89 -8.17
C ILE A 168 -13.58 5.93 -8.61
N GLY A 169 -12.45 5.95 -7.91
CA GLY A 169 -11.34 5.04 -8.14
C GLY A 169 -10.25 5.17 -7.09
N GLY A 170 -9.37 4.21 -7.06
CA GLY A 170 -8.16 4.21 -6.27
C GLY A 170 -6.98 3.68 -7.07
N ILE A 171 -5.77 3.91 -6.60
CA ILE A 171 -4.57 3.33 -7.18
C ILE A 171 -3.52 3.13 -6.10
N ILE A 172 -2.75 2.05 -6.22
CA ILE A 172 -1.62 1.70 -5.37
C ILE A 172 -0.37 1.72 -6.23
N VAL A 173 0.69 2.36 -5.77
CA VAL A 173 1.97 2.46 -6.47
C VAL A 173 3.05 1.83 -5.61
N ASP A 174 3.78 0.87 -6.18
CA ASP A 174 4.96 0.26 -5.56
C ASP A 174 6.21 1.09 -5.88
N GLY A 175 6.95 1.47 -4.86
CA GLY A 175 8.18 2.23 -5.01
C GLY A 175 9.36 1.45 -5.56
N GLY A 176 9.36 0.11 -5.46
CA GLY A 176 10.50 -0.73 -5.81
C GLY A 176 11.75 -0.48 -4.95
N ASN A 177 11.60 0.25 -3.87
CA ASN A 177 12.70 0.78 -3.05
C ASN A 177 12.77 0.18 -1.64
N PHE A 178 11.95 -0.84 -1.33
CA PHE A 178 11.90 -1.50 -0.03
C PHE A 178 12.40 -2.94 -0.15
N ASP A 179 13.23 -3.36 0.79
CA ASP A 179 13.79 -4.72 0.85
C ASP A 179 12.82 -5.65 1.62
N TRP A 180 11.95 -6.33 0.87
CA TRP A 180 10.92 -7.23 1.41
C TRP A 180 11.47 -8.55 1.96
N ILE A 181 12.71 -8.89 1.66
CA ILE A 181 13.37 -10.14 2.08
C ILE A 181 14.35 -9.95 3.24
N LYS A 182 14.70 -8.71 3.59
CA LYS A 182 15.65 -8.39 4.66
C LYS A 182 15.24 -8.99 6.01
N ASP A 183 13.95 -8.91 6.32
CA ASP A 183 13.36 -9.56 7.51
C ASP A 183 12.10 -10.32 7.09
N ARG A 184 12.31 -11.56 6.64
CA ARG A 184 11.21 -12.41 6.15
C ARG A 184 10.15 -12.67 7.21
N LYS A 185 10.51 -12.70 8.49
CA LYS A 185 9.56 -12.89 9.59
C LYS A 185 8.68 -11.68 9.83
N ARG A 186 9.18 -10.50 9.48
CA ARG A 186 8.41 -9.23 9.57
C ARG A 186 7.31 -9.15 8.51
N GLN A 187 7.48 -9.81 7.36
CA GLN A 187 6.54 -9.80 6.24
C GLN A 187 6.13 -11.23 5.85
N PRO A 188 5.43 -11.99 6.75
CA PRO A 188 5.17 -13.40 6.54
C PRO A 188 4.30 -13.66 5.30
N LEU A 189 3.26 -12.84 5.04
CA LEU A 189 2.37 -13.02 3.89
C LEU A 189 3.09 -13.00 2.53
N LEU A 190 4.25 -12.30 2.46
CA LEU A 190 5.05 -12.23 1.24
C LEU A 190 6.17 -13.28 1.21
N ASN A 191 6.52 -13.86 2.36
CA ASN A 191 7.71 -14.69 2.51
C ASN A 191 7.41 -16.14 2.93
N GLU A 192 6.17 -16.48 3.24
CA GLU A 192 5.73 -17.84 3.49
C GLU A 192 5.06 -18.43 2.23
N PRO A 193 5.08 -19.77 2.06
CA PRO A 193 4.43 -20.41 0.92
C PRO A 193 2.91 -20.17 0.91
N ASP A 194 2.39 -19.58 -0.17
CA ASP A 194 0.96 -19.39 -0.37
C ASP A 194 0.32 -20.62 -0.98
N GLN A 195 -0.52 -21.30 -0.20
CA GLN A 195 -1.19 -22.52 -0.62
C GLN A 195 -2.19 -22.31 -1.76
N SER A 196 -2.77 -21.11 -1.87
CA SER A 196 -3.68 -20.73 -2.97
C SER A 196 -2.96 -20.67 -4.32
N TYR A 197 -1.64 -20.52 -4.29
CA TYR A 197 -0.76 -20.42 -5.48
C TYR A 197 0.29 -21.53 -5.50
N HIS A 198 -0.09 -22.74 -5.16
CA HIS A 198 0.77 -23.93 -5.23
C HIS A 198 2.07 -23.82 -4.40
N GLY A 199 2.02 -23.10 -3.29
CA GLY A 199 3.17 -22.93 -2.41
C GLY A 199 4.17 -21.86 -2.89
N ALA A 200 3.77 -20.96 -3.78
CA ALA A 200 4.63 -19.86 -4.21
C ALA A 200 5.00 -18.95 -3.03
N VAL A 201 6.26 -18.56 -2.94
CA VAL A 201 6.75 -17.51 -2.05
C VAL A 201 6.83 -16.22 -2.87
N TRP A 202 5.94 -15.28 -2.59
CA TRP A 202 5.78 -14.08 -3.41
C TRP A 202 7.04 -13.24 -3.50
N ALA A 203 7.80 -13.13 -2.40
CA ALA A 203 9.06 -12.42 -2.36
C ALA A 203 10.13 -12.98 -3.31
N ASP A 204 10.06 -14.26 -3.63
CA ASP A 204 11.02 -14.93 -4.52
C ASP A 204 10.46 -15.05 -5.95
N ALA A 205 9.15 -15.20 -6.10
CA ALA A 205 8.52 -15.48 -7.40
C ALA A 205 8.27 -14.23 -8.25
N VAL A 206 7.81 -13.13 -7.64
CA VAL A 206 7.32 -11.97 -8.38
C VAL A 206 8.43 -11.16 -9.06
N PRO A 207 9.57 -10.87 -8.44
CA PRO A 207 10.65 -10.15 -9.11
C PRO A 207 11.16 -10.85 -10.37
N GLN A 208 11.10 -12.18 -10.39
CA GLN A 208 11.53 -13.00 -11.52
C GLN A 208 10.50 -12.99 -12.67
N LEU A 209 9.21 -12.86 -12.35
CA LEU A 209 8.12 -12.93 -13.33
C LEU A 209 7.80 -11.59 -13.99
N THR A 210 7.90 -10.49 -13.26
CA THR A 210 7.37 -9.19 -13.70
C THR A 210 8.40 -8.07 -13.71
N GLY A 211 9.56 -8.23 -13.08
CA GLY A 211 10.52 -7.15 -12.84
C GLY A 211 9.99 -6.06 -11.88
N ALA A 212 8.75 -6.21 -11.41
CA ALA A 212 8.12 -5.33 -10.45
C ALA A 212 8.27 -5.89 -9.03
N ASN A 213 8.25 -5.04 -8.05
CA ASN A 213 8.26 -5.47 -6.66
C ASN A 213 6.91 -6.01 -6.20
N ILE A 214 6.94 -6.79 -5.16
CA ILE A 214 5.97 -7.74 -4.67
C ILE A 214 4.57 -7.19 -4.35
N PRO A 215 4.37 -6.00 -3.71
CA PRO A 215 3.05 -5.62 -3.23
C PRO A 215 2.04 -5.39 -4.34
N VAL A 216 2.43 -4.76 -5.44
CA VAL A 216 1.50 -4.47 -6.55
C VAL A 216 1.12 -5.75 -7.28
N SER A 217 2.07 -6.62 -7.58
CA SER A 217 1.78 -7.89 -8.26
C SER A 217 0.91 -8.81 -7.38
N TYR A 218 1.17 -8.85 -6.08
CA TYR A 218 0.35 -9.60 -5.14
C TYR A 218 -1.06 -9.00 -5.00
N THR A 219 -1.17 -7.65 -5.01
CA THR A 219 -2.46 -6.96 -5.01
C THR A 219 -3.24 -7.27 -6.29
N HIS A 220 -2.60 -7.25 -7.45
CA HIS A 220 -3.23 -7.66 -8.72
C HIS A 220 -3.83 -9.05 -8.64
N LEU A 221 -3.09 -10.02 -8.12
CA LEU A 221 -3.57 -11.38 -7.99
C LEU A 221 -4.69 -11.51 -6.95
N ARG A 222 -4.51 -10.99 -5.74
CA ARG A 222 -5.51 -11.08 -4.66
C ARG A 222 -6.76 -10.26 -4.89
N ALA A 223 -6.64 -9.03 -5.38
CA ALA A 223 -7.81 -8.17 -5.62
C ALA A 223 -8.78 -8.79 -6.62
N HIS A 224 -8.29 -9.67 -7.47
CA HIS A 224 -9.07 -10.29 -8.52
C HIS A 224 -9.67 -11.65 -8.15
N GLU A 225 -9.26 -12.25 -7.03
CA GLU A 225 -9.74 -13.59 -6.61
C GLU A 225 -10.74 -13.59 -5.45
N THR A 226 -11.01 -12.47 -4.79
CA THR A 226 -11.98 -12.37 -3.69
C THR A 226 -13.45 -12.53 -4.10
N SER A 227 -13.73 -12.95 -5.33
CA SER A 227 -15.08 -13.15 -5.85
C SER A 227 -15.42 -14.61 -6.14
N VAL A 228 -14.62 -15.58 -5.68
CA VAL A 228 -14.93 -17.01 -5.85
C VAL A 228 -14.92 -17.68 -4.48
N ASN A 229 -16.05 -17.60 -3.81
CA ASN A 229 -16.68 -18.67 -3.01
C ASN A 229 -18.12 -18.27 -2.73
#